data_5876a4d380745d8765ea59162b5a3026
#
_entry.id   5876a4d380745d8765ea59162b5a3026
#
_cell.length_a   1.000
_cell.length_b   1.000
_cell.length_c   1.000
_cell.angle_alpha   90.00
_cell.angle_beta   90.00
_cell.angle_gamma   90.00
#
_symmetry.space_group_name_H-M   'P 1'
#
loop_
_entity.id
_entity.type
_entity.pdbx_description
1 polymer ?
#
loop_
_entity_poly.entity_id
_entity_poly.type
_entity_poly.pdbx_seq_one_letter_code
_entity_poly.pdbx_strand_id
1 'polypeptide(L)'
;MNVALTKQELHNLAMNHVGKDLEKRGFEFIAINSKLKKHPQFVCIDKNSQYFFVIVRVVILPENPNNYDVVWMETFKKHALENDAKVLYAGVGLGNPEGEDLPIYLNKEYLIEYNGIQFIETNLN
;
A
#
# COMPACT_ATOMS: atom_id res chain seq x y z
N MET A 1 -17.77 18.47 15.88
CA MET A 1 -18.35 17.83 14.69
C MET A 1 -17.33 16.88 14.07
N ASN A 2 -17.73 15.65 13.77
CA ASN A 2 -16.82 14.68 13.15
C ASN A 2 -16.79 14.86 11.64
N VAL A 3 -15.58 14.84 11.09
CA VAL A 3 -15.36 14.99 9.65
C VAL A 3 -14.80 13.64 9.13
N ALA A 4 -15.53 13.03 8.21
CA ALA A 4 -15.11 11.78 7.61
C ALA A 4 -13.92 12.00 6.66
N LEU A 5 -12.94 11.11 6.71
CA LEU A 5 -11.81 11.16 5.80
C LEU A 5 -12.25 10.79 4.39
N THR A 6 -11.69 11.46 3.40
CA THR A 6 -11.88 11.13 1.98
C THR A 6 -11.08 9.89 1.62
N LYS A 7 -11.35 9.31 0.45
CA LYS A 7 -10.58 8.18 -0.06
C LYS A 7 -9.10 8.53 -0.21
N GLN A 8 -8.79 9.73 -0.68
CA GLN A 8 -7.41 10.18 -0.81
C GLN A 8 -6.73 10.31 0.55
N GLU A 9 -7.44 10.81 1.55
CA GLU A 9 -6.92 10.95 2.91
C GLU A 9 -6.66 9.59 3.55
N LEU A 10 -7.56 8.63 3.35
CA LEU A 10 -7.37 7.25 3.81
C LEU A 10 -6.14 6.62 3.14
N HIS A 11 -5.97 6.86 1.86
CA HIS A 11 -4.82 6.37 1.11
C HIS A 11 -3.52 7.00 1.65
N ASN A 12 -3.53 8.30 1.94
CA ASN A 12 -2.37 8.98 2.51
C ASN A 12 -2.00 8.40 3.88
N LEU A 13 -3.00 8.08 4.69
CA LEU A 13 -2.80 7.47 6.00
C LEU A 13 -2.10 6.11 5.85
N ALA A 14 -2.58 5.30 4.93
CA ALA A 14 -1.98 4.00 4.63
C ALA A 14 -0.54 4.16 4.12
N MET A 15 -0.31 5.11 3.23
CA MET A 15 1.03 5.36 2.71
C MET A 15 2.02 5.76 3.80
N ASN A 16 1.57 6.53 4.79
CA ASN A 16 2.44 6.90 5.92
C ASN A 16 2.89 5.66 6.70
N HIS A 17 1.98 4.72 6.94
CA HIS A 17 2.32 3.48 7.63
C HIS A 17 3.26 2.60 6.80
N VAL A 18 2.98 2.46 5.53
CA VAL A 18 3.79 1.64 4.62
C VAL A 18 5.17 2.27 4.43
N GLY A 19 5.24 3.59 4.27
CA GLY A 19 6.50 4.30 4.11
C GLY A 19 7.43 4.12 5.30
N LYS A 20 6.89 4.20 6.52
CA LYS A 20 7.67 3.97 7.73
C LYS A 20 8.19 2.54 7.81
N ASP A 21 7.38 1.57 7.40
CA ASP A 21 7.79 0.16 7.37
C ASP A 21 8.92 -0.05 6.36
N LEU A 22 8.82 0.54 5.18
CA LEU A 22 9.85 0.44 4.15
C LEU A 22 11.18 1.03 4.63
N GLU A 23 11.14 2.21 5.25
CA GLU A 23 12.34 2.83 5.82
C GLU A 23 12.98 1.94 6.88
N LYS A 24 12.15 1.39 7.77
CA LYS A 24 12.60 0.51 8.84
C LYS A 24 13.28 -0.75 8.30
N ARG A 25 12.85 -1.22 7.14
CA ARG A 25 13.44 -2.39 6.47
C ARG A 25 14.69 -2.07 5.68
N GLY A 26 15.08 -0.79 5.61
CA GLY A 26 16.31 -0.37 4.94
C GLY A 26 16.17 0.02 3.48
N PHE A 27 14.94 0.17 2.99
CA PHE A 27 14.73 0.65 1.62
C PHE A 27 14.97 2.15 1.52
N GLU A 28 15.56 2.57 0.42
CA GLU A 28 15.68 3.99 0.08
C GLU A 28 14.61 4.33 -0.96
N PHE A 29 13.98 5.49 -0.80
CA PHE A 29 12.95 5.93 -1.74
C PHE A 29 13.59 6.63 -2.94
N ILE A 30 13.24 6.16 -4.13
CA ILE A 30 13.64 6.78 -5.40
C ILE A 30 12.53 7.72 -5.87
N ALA A 31 11.27 7.29 -5.73
CA ALA A 31 10.10 8.08 -6.10
C ALA A 31 8.92 7.73 -5.22
N ILE A 32 8.09 8.73 -4.95
CA ILE A 32 6.87 8.56 -4.16
C ILE A 32 5.73 9.24 -4.92
N ASN A 33 4.63 8.52 -5.11
CA ASN A 33 3.42 9.07 -5.69
C ASN A 33 2.24 8.77 -4.78
N SER A 34 1.73 9.79 -4.10
CA SER A 34 0.64 9.65 -3.13
C SER A 34 -0.75 9.75 -3.75
N LYS A 35 -0.85 10.03 -5.03
CA LYS A 35 -2.16 10.16 -5.68
C LYS A 35 -2.86 8.81 -5.75
N LEU A 36 -4.15 8.82 -5.37
CA LEU A 36 -5.00 7.65 -5.44
C LEU A 36 -5.04 7.13 -6.89
N LYS A 37 -4.92 5.81 -7.06
CA LYS A 37 -4.93 5.10 -8.33
C LYS A 37 -3.70 5.35 -9.22
N LYS A 38 -2.66 5.96 -8.69
CA LYS A 38 -1.38 6.13 -9.40
C LYS A 38 -0.37 5.13 -8.84
N HIS A 39 -0.17 4.05 -9.57
CA HIS A 39 0.73 2.97 -9.16
C HIS A 39 2.00 2.96 -10.02
N PRO A 40 3.14 2.60 -9.43
CA PRO A 40 3.36 2.26 -8.04
C PRO A 40 3.37 3.52 -7.15
N GLN A 41 3.01 3.37 -5.88
CA GLN A 41 3.06 4.47 -4.93
C GLN A 41 4.48 4.77 -4.46
N PHE A 42 5.31 3.76 -4.38
CA PHE A 42 6.73 3.93 -4.07
C PHE A 42 7.58 3.19 -5.09
N VAL A 43 8.69 3.81 -5.45
CA VAL A 43 9.79 3.11 -6.12
C VAL A 43 10.94 3.16 -5.14
N CYS A 44 11.45 2.00 -4.76
CA CYS A 44 12.48 1.86 -3.73
C CYS A 44 13.66 1.07 -4.27
N ILE A 45 14.78 1.20 -3.59
CA ILE A 45 15.99 0.42 -3.87
C ILE A 45 16.51 -0.16 -2.57
N ASP A 46 16.98 -1.40 -2.61
CA ASP A 46 17.58 -2.05 -1.44
C ASP A 46 19.11 -1.90 -1.44
N LYS A 47 19.76 -2.54 -0.47
CA LYS A 47 21.23 -2.50 -0.33
C LYS A 47 21.96 -3.12 -1.53
N ASN A 48 21.30 -3.99 -2.26
CA ASN A 48 21.88 -4.68 -3.41
C ASN A 48 21.58 -3.98 -4.73
N SER A 49 21.09 -2.74 -4.66
CA SER A 49 20.69 -1.95 -5.84
C SER A 49 19.56 -2.56 -6.64
N GLN A 50 18.74 -3.39 -6.00
CA GLN A 50 17.54 -3.95 -6.61
C GLN A 50 16.39 -2.95 -6.47
N TYR A 51 15.73 -2.64 -7.59
CA TYR A 51 14.55 -1.78 -7.61
C TYR A 51 13.28 -2.55 -7.26
N PHE A 52 12.39 -1.88 -6.54
CA PHE A 52 11.08 -2.42 -6.14
C PHE A 52 10.00 -1.40 -6.44
N PHE A 53 8.91 -1.88 -7.02
CA PHE A 53 7.67 -1.12 -7.18
C PHE A 53 6.73 -1.56 -6.06
N VAL A 54 6.32 -0.62 -5.22
CA VAL A 54 5.45 -0.90 -4.08
C VAL A 54 4.03 -0.45 -4.41
N ILE A 55 3.12 -1.41 -4.37
CA ILE A 55 1.70 -1.18 -4.64
C ILE A 55 0.97 -1.13 -3.30
N VAL A 56 0.42 0.03 -2.96
CA VAL A 56 -0.33 0.23 -1.72
C VAL A 56 -1.82 0.19 -2.04
N ARG A 57 -2.56 -0.64 -1.33
CA ARG A 57 -4.01 -0.73 -1.47
C ARG A 57 -4.66 -0.59 -0.11
N VAL A 58 -5.69 0.25 -0.04
CA VAL A 58 -6.45 0.48 1.18
C VAL A 58 -7.81 -0.17 1.05
N VAL A 59 -8.22 -0.90 2.07
CA VAL A 59 -9.58 -1.43 2.17
C VAL A 59 -10.20 -1.00 3.49
N ILE A 60 -11.52 -0.99 3.55
CA ILE A 60 -12.24 -0.72 4.78
C ILE A 60 -12.55 -2.06 5.45
N LEU A 61 -12.12 -2.19 6.70
CA LEU A 61 -12.41 -3.41 7.47
C LEU A 61 -13.91 -3.60 7.60
N PRO A 62 -14.41 -4.84 7.53
CA PRO A 62 -13.69 -6.11 7.65
C PRO A 62 -13.16 -6.70 6.34
N GLU A 63 -13.17 -5.95 5.24
CA GLU A 63 -12.56 -6.45 3.99
C GLU A 63 -11.10 -6.81 4.25
N ASN A 64 -10.65 -7.93 3.67
CA ASN A 64 -9.28 -8.41 3.90
C ASN A 64 -8.29 -7.63 3.02
N PRO A 65 -7.37 -6.87 3.61
CA PRO A 65 -6.41 -6.08 2.83
C PRO A 65 -5.42 -6.92 2.04
N ASN A 66 -5.24 -8.20 2.40
CA ASN A 66 -4.30 -9.08 1.73
C ASN A 66 -4.86 -9.72 0.46
N ASN A 67 -6.16 -9.58 0.20
CA ASN A 67 -6.77 -10.06 -1.02
C ASN A 67 -6.72 -8.96 -2.08
N TYR A 68 -6.17 -9.29 -3.24
CA TYR A 68 -6.13 -8.37 -4.37
C TYR A 68 -6.52 -9.12 -5.64
N ASP A 69 -6.94 -8.35 -6.64
CA ASP A 69 -7.29 -8.90 -7.95
C ASP A 69 -6.02 -9.36 -8.67
N VAL A 70 -5.98 -10.64 -9.03
CA VAL A 70 -4.81 -11.24 -9.68
C VAL A 70 -4.55 -10.60 -11.06
N VAL A 71 -5.61 -10.31 -11.81
CA VAL A 71 -5.47 -9.68 -13.13
C VAL A 71 -4.92 -8.26 -12.99
N TRP A 72 -5.41 -7.51 -12.01
CA TRP A 72 -4.90 -6.19 -11.68
C TRP A 72 -3.40 -6.24 -11.33
N MET A 73 -3.00 -7.21 -10.51
CA MET A 73 -1.60 -7.36 -10.12
C MET A 73 -0.69 -7.74 -11.30
N GLU A 74 -1.20 -8.52 -12.25
CA GLU A 74 -0.43 -8.90 -13.44
C GLU A 74 0.06 -7.68 -14.24
N THR A 75 -0.71 -6.60 -14.27
CA THR A 75 -0.30 -5.38 -14.96
C THR A 75 0.94 -4.77 -14.33
N PHE A 76 1.04 -4.82 -13.02
CA PHE A 76 2.21 -4.28 -12.29
C PHE A 76 3.42 -5.18 -12.40
N LYS A 77 3.20 -6.49 -12.39
CA LYS A 77 4.28 -7.47 -12.60
C LYS A 77 4.94 -7.27 -13.96
N LYS A 78 4.13 -7.08 -14.99
CA LYS A 78 4.63 -6.85 -16.35
C LYS A 78 5.44 -5.55 -16.41
N HIS A 79 4.90 -4.48 -15.84
CA HIS A 79 5.59 -3.19 -15.81
C HIS A 79 6.92 -3.27 -15.04
N ALA A 80 6.92 -3.98 -13.93
CA ALA A 80 8.13 -4.17 -13.13
C ALA A 80 9.20 -4.94 -13.91
N LEU A 81 8.81 -6.02 -14.60
CA LEU A 81 9.74 -6.80 -15.42
C LEU A 81 10.39 -5.94 -16.51
N GLU A 82 9.62 -5.06 -17.14
CA GLU A 82 10.12 -4.16 -18.18
C GLU A 82 11.15 -3.15 -17.62
N ASN A 83 11.15 -2.93 -16.32
CA ASN A 83 12.02 -1.96 -15.64
C ASN A 83 13.04 -2.63 -14.70
N ASP A 84 13.25 -3.93 -14.82
CA ASP A 84 14.15 -4.69 -13.95
C ASP A 84 13.85 -4.50 -12.47
N ALA A 85 12.56 -4.36 -12.14
CA ALA A 85 12.10 -4.19 -10.77
C ALA A 85 11.32 -5.41 -10.30
N LYS A 86 11.23 -5.55 -8.98
CA LYS A 86 10.37 -6.53 -8.33
C LYS A 86 9.16 -5.80 -7.75
N VAL A 87 8.11 -6.55 -7.44
CA VAL A 87 6.87 -5.97 -6.92
C VAL A 87 6.70 -6.33 -5.45
N LEU A 88 6.38 -5.31 -4.65
CA LEU A 88 5.95 -5.48 -3.27
C LEU A 88 4.51 -5.00 -3.16
N TYR A 89 3.68 -5.76 -2.47
CA TYR A 89 2.30 -5.40 -2.21
C TYR A 89 2.12 -5.07 -0.73
N ALA A 90 1.49 -3.94 -0.45
CA ALA A 90 1.18 -3.50 0.90
C ALA A 90 -0.33 -3.25 1.01
N GLY A 91 -1.05 -4.21 1.56
CA GLY A 91 -2.47 -4.09 1.81
C GLY A 91 -2.73 -3.54 3.21
N VAL A 92 -3.52 -2.48 3.30
CA VAL A 92 -3.82 -1.81 4.57
C VAL A 92 -5.33 -1.77 4.77
N GLY A 93 -5.81 -2.35 5.86
CA GLY A 93 -7.20 -2.28 6.26
C GLY A 93 -7.37 -1.21 7.33
N LEU A 94 -8.36 -0.32 7.16
CA LEU A 94 -8.66 0.74 8.10
C LEU A 94 -10.13 0.63 8.53
N GLY A 95 -10.39 0.98 9.79
CA GLY A 95 -11.75 0.92 10.31
C GLY A 95 -11.98 1.85 11.49
N ASN A 96 -13.25 2.08 11.78
CA ASN A 96 -13.64 2.83 12.97
C ASN A 96 -13.77 1.86 14.15
N PRO A 97 -13.11 2.12 15.29
CA PRO A 97 -13.18 1.21 16.43
C PRO A 97 -14.57 1.08 17.05
N GLU A 98 -15.46 2.02 16.78
CA GLU A 98 -16.80 2.03 17.36
C GLU A 98 -17.84 1.30 16.50
N GLY A 99 -17.52 0.94 15.27
CA GLY A 99 -18.44 0.18 14.42
C GLY A 99 -17.97 0.13 12.96
N GLU A 100 -18.24 -1.02 12.32
CA GLU A 100 -17.85 -1.25 10.93
C GLU A 100 -18.58 -0.34 9.95
N ASP A 101 -19.78 0.10 10.31
CA ASP A 101 -20.60 0.95 9.45
C ASP A 101 -20.27 2.43 9.58
N LEU A 102 -19.38 2.78 10.51
CA LEU A 102 -19.00 4.16 10.74
C LEU A 102 -17.79 4.53 9.90
N PRO A 103 -17.76 5.75 9.33
CA PRO A 103 -16.58 6.20 8.60
C PRO A 103 -15.42 6.46 9.56
N ILE A 104 -14.23 6.55 9.01
CA ILE A 104 -13.05 6.93 9.77
C ILE A 104 -13.01 8.46 9.79
N TYR A 105 -12.93 9.04 10.99
CA TYR A 105 -13.02 10.49 11.17
C TYR A 105 -11.64 11.13 11.36
N LEU A 106 -11.52 12.34 10.86
CA LEU A 106 -10.32 13.15 11.00
C LEU A 106 -10.00 13.38 12.49
N ASN A 107 -8.75 13.16 12.86
CA ASN A 107 -8.22 13.35 14.22
C ASN A 107 -8.88 12.46 15.28
N LYS A 108 -9.44 11.34 14.86
CA LYS A 108 -10.00 10.35 15.79
C LYS A 108 -9.24 9.03 15.65
N GLU A 109 -9.38 8.18 16.66
CA GLU A 109 -8.78 6.85 16.63
C GLU A 109 -9.33 6.03 15.47
N TYR A 110 -8.51 5.16 14.94
CA TYR A 110 -8.90 4.23 13.89
C TYR A 110 -8.20 2.89 14.12
N LEU A 111 -8.84 1.83 13.61
CA LEU A 111 -8.24 0.51 13.56
C LEU A 111 -7.39 0.40 12.32
N ILE A 112 -6.27 -0.30 12.43
CA ILE A 112 -5.42 -0.59 11.28
C ILE A 112 -5.04 -2.07 11.30
N GLU A 113 -5.19 -2.71 10.14
CA GLU A 113 -4.72 -4.06 9.90
C GLU A 113 -3.69 -4.01 8.78
N TYR A 114 -2.43 -4.21 9.12
CA TYR A 114 -1.34 -4.18 8.17
C TYR A 114 -0.32 -5.25 8.56
N ASN A 115 -0.15 -6.24 7.71
CA ASN A 115 0.71 -7.40 7.96
C ASN A 115 2.11 -7.27 7.34
N GLY A 116 2.50 -6.06 6.97
CA GLY A 116 3.77 -5.82 6.32
C GLY A 116 3.68 -5.97 4.81
N ILE A 117 4.81 -5.78 4.16
CA ILE A 117 4.90 -5.91 2.71
C ILE A 117 4.94 -7.38 2.30
N GLN A 118 4.34 -7.67 1.17
CA GLN A 118 4.28 -9.01 0.60
C GLN A 118 5.05 -9.01 -0.73
N PHE A 119 6.01 -9.91 -0.88
CA PHE A 119 6.73 -10.07 -2.14
C PHE A 119 5.84 -10.77 -3.15
N ILE A 120 5.71 -10.16 -4.32
CA ILE A 120 4.92 -10.71 -5.42
C ILE A 120 5.88 -11.34 -6.42
N GLU A 121 5.69 -12.61 -6.69
CA GLU A 121 6.48 -13.33 -7.66
C GLU A 121 6.28 -12.74 -9.05
N THR A 122 7.37 -12.27 -9.68
CA THR A 122 7.30 -11.69 -11.02
C THR A 122 7.83 -12.63 -12.09
N ASN A 123 8.34 -13.78 -11.69
CA ASN A 123 8.89 -14.75 -12.60
C ASN A 123 7.77 -15.48 -13.35
N LEU A 124 7.87 -15.54 -14.66
CA LEU A 124 6.82 -16.07 -15.54
C LEU A 124 6.98 -17.55 -15.91
N ASN A 125 7.77 -18.29 -15.19
CA ASN A 125 7.96 -19.72 -15.46
C ASN A 125 6.73 -20.53 -15.10
#